data_2c68d1f93c5a2aae8fcb47adbd312fc4
#
_entry.id   2c68d1f93c5a2aae8fcb47adbd312fc4
#
_cell.length_a   1.000
_cell.length_b   1.000
_cell.length_c   1.000
_cell.angle_alpha   90.00
_cell.angle_beta   90.00
_cell.angle_gamma   90.00
#
_symmetry.space_group_name_H-M   'P 1'
#
loop_
_entity.id
_entity.type
_entity.pdbx_description
1 polymer ?
#
loop_
_entity_poly.entity_id
_entity_poly.type
_entity_poly.pdbx_seq_one_letter_code
_entity_poly.pdbx_strand_id
1 'polypeptide(L)'
;MSLLLQSIYPLRLRNAAVLLMLLSLCLPGLVQDKPAVQARSGLSSTGSYVVNPKDFHHYVVQFQHEEQEAIGKSAPDPWPWMIVNIPWFESSDAKFQEIYYFRWYSFQKHIVHTEHGDLLNEFLFNVKWAGYGNTVAVAVPHHLREARWLRDPKLADDDARFWLSPIATHNRDFSLALADSVNAVTLATGNSKLGLDLLPAMTANYHAWEATHQDKSGLFWSIDTRDGMEVSISGDGYRPTLNSYMYGDAKAIQRLAALHGDAGLSAEFAKKAAEQKQRVETQLWNPRDEFYEVLSPAADSGIRKEVKFKDPGTTLAFANVREEIGYIPWYFDIPAASNAVAWKQLFDPKGFAGDFGPTTAERRSNRFRYDNPDQCQWNGPMWGYSTTQTLVGLANLLNGPPQNVIGRQEYLHLFSDYVHSHQLKLPDGSVIPWLDEALDPDTGEWISRRLLHERHSSLDGRGAYYNHSGFVDPLVTGLVGLRPREDNMIVLNPLLPAGAWSYFAVDGLPYHGHILTILYDETGKHYGRGAGLTLLVDGVKKASRKDLGMLQYSLPAGAK
;
A
#
# COMPACT_ATOMS: atom_id res chain seq x y z
N MET A 1 -8.57 -8.22 -48.77
CA MET A 1 -7.34 -8.61 -49.48
C MET A 1 -6.31 -8.82 -48.38
N SER A 2 -6.28 -9.91 -47.66
CA SER A 2 -5.69 -11.24 -47.90
C SER A 2 -4.19 -11.20 -48.09
N LEU A 3 -3.49 -11.83 -47.16
CA LEU A 3 -2.30 -12.68 -47.22
C LEU A 3 -1.67 -12.71 -45.79
N LEU A 4 -1.84 -13.75 -44.98
CA LEU A 4 -1.24 -15.08 -45.00
C LEU A 4 0.29 -15.06 -45.07
N LEU A 5 0.91 -15.48 -43.99
CA LEU A 5 2.03 -16.43 -44.07
C LEU A 5 2.15 -17.24 -42.77
N GLN A 6 1.99 -18.52 -43.02
CA GLN A 6 2.12 -19.66 -42.12
C GLN A 6 3.57 -20.15 -42.05
N SER A 7 3.75 -20.97 -41.03
CA SER A 7 4.60 -22.18 -40.95
C SER A 7 6.08 -21.96 -40.69
N ILE A 8 6.78 -22.79 -39.92
CA ILE A 8 7.02 -24.24 -40.12
C ILE A 8 7.51 -24.86 -38.79
N TYR A 9 6.93 -25.98 -38.41
CA TYR A 9 7.55 -27.06 -37.61
C TYR A 9 8.46 -27.94 -38.49
N PRO A 10 9.42 -28.72 -37.97
CA PRO A 10 9.21 -30.15 -37.92
C PRO A 10 9.71 -30.86 -36.63
N LEU A 11 8.98 -31.71 -36.14
CA LEU A 11 8.83 -33.16 -35.94
C LEU A 11 10.05 -34.07 -36.11
N ARG A 12 10.05 -35.07 -35.17
CA ARG A 12 10.54 -36.49 -35.24
C ARG A 12 11.82 -36.77 -34.46
N LEU A 13 12.03 -37.92 -33.77
CA LEU A 13 11.36 -39.20 -33.56
C LEU A 13 12.13 -39.97 -32.50
N ARG A 14 11.46 -40.78 -31.76
CA ARG A 14 11.36 -42.23 -31.54
C ARG A 14 12.24 -42.90 -30.47
N ASN A 15 11.53 -43.53 -29.55
CA ASN A 15 11.63 -44.90 -29.00
C ASN A 15 12.91 -45.40 -28.34
N ALA A 16 12.79 -45.81 -27.06
CA ALA A 16 12.92 -47.21 -26.68
C ALA A 16 12.45 -47.45 -25.23
N ALA A 17 11.53 -48.37 -25.07
CA ALA A 17 11.09 -48.91 -23.80
C ALA A 17 12.13 -49.90 -23.28
N VAL A 18 12.44 -49.85 -21.96
CA VAL A 18 12.99 -50.98 -21.22
C VAL A 18 12.21 -51.10 -19.92
N LEU A 19 11.52 -52.22 -19.85
CA LEU A 19 10.76 -52.72 -18.71
C LEU A 19 11.75 -53.34 -17.71
N LEU A 20 11.75 -52.87 -16.45
CA LEU A 20 12.34 -53.59 -15.34
C LEU A 20 11.40 -53.51 -14.13
N MET A 21 10.73 -54.62 -13.88
CA MET A 21 10.05 -54.90 -12.61
C MET A 21 11.08 -55.04 -11.50
N LEU A 22 10.89 -54.30 -10.41
CA LEU A 22 11.45 -54.67 -9.11
C LEU A 22 10.43 -54.40 -8.01
N LEU A 23 10.34 -55.40 -7.16
CA LEU A 23 9.38 -55.63 -6.08
C LEU A 23 9.29 -54.44 -5.08
N SER A 24 8.07 -54.18 -4.72
CA SER A 24 7.68 -53.35 -3.58
C SER A 24 8.03 -54.02 -2.25
N LEU A 25 8.84 -53.36 -1.44
CA LEU A 25 8.89 -53.57 0.00
C LEU A 25 8.31 -52.31 0.65
N CYS A 26 7.13 -52.46 1.22
CA CYS A 26 6.52 -51.45 2.08
C CYS A 26 7.34 -51.28 3.37
N LEU A 27 7.92 -50.13 3.58
CA LEU A 27 8.34 -49.64 4.89
C LEU A 27 7.45 -48.46 5.26
N PRO A 28 6.95 -48.34 6.50
CA PRO A 28 6.13 -47.23 6.91
C PRO A 28 6.97 -45.94 6.91
N GLY A 29 6.54 -44.96 6.13
CA GLY A 29 7.16 -43.65 6.07
C GLY A 29 7.09 -42.93 7.42
N LEU A 30 8.24 -42.63 7.97
CA LEU A 30 8.40 -41.65 9.02
C LEU A 30 7.94 -40.29 8.45
N VAL A 31 6.85 -39.77 8.99
CA VAL A 31 6.46 -38.38 8.84
C VAL A 31 7.56 -37.59 9.50
N GLN A 32 8.41 -36.95 8.71
CA GLN A 32 9.33 -35.94 9.21
C GLN A 32 8.49 -34.73 9.57
N ASP A 33 8.28 -34.51 10.87
CA ASP A 33 7.84 -33.25 11.41
C ASP A 33 8.79 -32.15 10.91
N LYS A 34 8.26 -31.20 10.13
CA LYS A 34 8.99 -29.98 9.78
C LYS A 34 9.34 -29.26 11.09
N PRO A 35 10.57 -28.76 11.24
CA PRO A 35 10.94 -28.05 12.46
C PRO A 35 10.00 -26.87 12.67
N ALA A 36 9.33 -26.83 13.82
CA ALA A 36 8.63 -25.67 14.30
C ALA A 36 9.59 -24.48 14.29
N VAL A 37 9.15 -23.35 13.72
CA VAL A 37 9.88 -22.08 13.76
C VAL A 37 10.24 -21.81 15.22
N GLN A 38 11.54 -21.82 15.53
CA GLN A 38 12.03 -21.48 16.85
C GLN A 38 11.63 -20.03 17.14
N ALA A 39 10.63 -19.85 18.01
CA ALA A 39 10.30 -18.55 18.56
C ALA A 39 11.56 -17.94 19.20
N ARG A 40 11.92 -16.73 18.82
CA ARG A 40 13.00 -15.98 19.47
C ARG A 40 12.71 -15.96 20.97
N SER A 41 13.62 -16.49 21.77
CA SER A 41 13.50 -16.65 23.22
C SER A 41 13.31 -15.28 23.88
N GLY A 42 12.13 -15.04 24.44
CA GLY A 42 11.82 -13.86 25.25
C GLY A 42 10.47 -13.20 25.02
N LEU A 43 9.76 -13.49 23.91
CA LEU A 43 8.42 -12.99 23.65
C LEU A 43 7.38 -13.99 24.16
N SER A 44 6.32 -13.50 24.82
CA SER A 44 5.14 -14.34 25.10
C SER A 44 4.61 -14.85 23.75
N SER A 45 4.02 -16.03 23.71
CA SER A 45 3.48 -16.64 22.49
C SER A 45 2.45 -15.77 21.74
N THR A 46 1.96 -14.70 22.37
CA THR A 46 1.00 -13.76 21.79
C THR A 46 1.57 -12.36 21.57
N GLY A 47 2.77 -12.03 22.10
CA GLY A 47 3.38 -10.70 21.96
C GLY A 47 2.57 -9.54 22.54
N SER A 48 1.52 -9.82 23.32
CA SER A 48 0.59 -8.84 23.88
C SER A 48 0.93 -8.55 25.35
N TYR A 49 0.75 -7.29 25.79
CA TYR A 49 1.00 -6.84 27.15
C TYR A 49 -0.20 -6.19 27.83
N VAL A 50 -1.21 -5.78 27.06
CA VAL A 50 -2.35 -4.98 27.57
C VAL A 50 -3.68 -5.55 27.10
N VAL A 51 -3.81 -5.92 25.83
CA VAL A 51 -5.03 -6.52 25.29
C VAL A 51 -4.95 -8.05 25.33
N ASN A 52 -6.10 -8.71 25.44
CA ASN A 52 -6.17 -10.16 25.36
C ASN A 52 -6.49 -10.58 23.92
N PRO A 53 -5.56 -11.18 23.17
CA PRO A 53 -5.79 -11.58 21.77
C PRO A 53 -7.04 -12.44 21.56
N LYS A 54 -7.41 -13.28 22.53
CA LYS A 54 -8.57 -14.17 22.42
C LYS A 54 -9.90 -13.42 22.29
N ASP A 55 -9.93 -12.18 22.75
CA ASP A 55 -11.15 -11.36 22.70
C ASP A 55 -11.51 -10.98 21.27
N PHE A 56 -10.56 -11.09 20.33
CA PHE A 56 -10.74 -10.75 18.91
C PHE A 56 -10.98 -11.96 17.99
N HIS A 57 -10.94 -13.19 18.52
CA HIS A 57 -11.16 -14.39 17.72
C HIS A 57 -12.56 -14.44 17.10
N HIS A 58 -13.54 -13.84 17.74
CA HIS A 58 -14.91 -13.77 17.23
C HIS A 58 -14.98 -13.11 15.84
N TYR A 59 -14.12 -12.13 15.51
CA TYR A 59 -14.05 -11.52 14.19
C TYR A 59 -13.70 -12.54 13.10
N VAL A 60 -12.73 -13.43 13.37
CA VAL A 60 -12.35 -14.47 12.40
C VAL A 60 -13.51 -15.42 12.14
N VAL A 61 -14.21 -15.85 13.20
CA VAL A 61 -15.40 -16.72 13.06
C VAL A 61 -16.51 -16.02 12.26
N GLN A 62 -16.74 -14.73 12.53
CA GLN A 62 -17.69 -13.90 11.80
C GLN A 62 -17.31 -13.84 10.31
N PHE A 63 -16.07 -13.46 9.97
CA PHE A 63 -15.63 -13.31 8.58
C PHE A 63 -15.65 -14.62 7.80
N GLN A 64 -15.36 -15.76 8.43
CA GLN A 64 -15.49 -17.07 7.80
C GLN A 64 -16.94 -17.41 7.45
N HIS A 65 -17.88 -17.06 8.33
CA HIS A 65 -19.31 -17.24 8.07
C HIS A 65 -19.78 -16.33 6.91
N GLU A 66 -19.43 -15.06 6.97
CA GLU A 66 -19.78 -14.05 5.96
C GLU A 66 -19.16 -14.38 4.58
N GLU A 67 -17.93 -14.91 4.55
CA GLU A 67 -17.29 -15.40 3.33
C GLU A 67 -18.07 -16.56 2.72
N GLN A 68 -18.49 -17.52 3.56
CA GLN A 68 -19.32 -18.64 3.09
C GLN A 68 -20.64 -18.16 2.48
N GLU A 69 -21.27 -17.12 3.05
CA GLU A 69 -22.49 -16.53 2.52
C GLU A 69 -22.25 -15.77 1.21
N ALA A 70 -21.16 -14.98 1.14
CA ALA A 70 -20.90 -14.10 -0.01
C ALA A 70 -20.41 -14.84 -1.25
N ILE A 71 -19.60 -15.91 -1.10
CA ILE A 71 -18.95 -16.59 -2.22
C ILE A 71 -19.07 -18.12 -2.18
N GLY A 72 -19.81 -18.68 -1.23
CA GLY A 72 -20.07 -20.13 -1.14
C GLY A 72 -18.84 -20.97 -0.77
N LYS A 73 -17.80 -20.36 -0.24
CA LYS A 73 -16.54 -20.99 0.17
C LYS A 73 -16.06 -20.37 1.47
N SER A 74 -15.41 -21.18 2.30
CA SER A 74 -14.68 -20.73 3.48
C SER A 74 -13.20 -21.09 3.32
N ALA A 75 -12.34 -20.12 3.54
CA ALA A 75 -10.89 -20.34 3.57
C ALA A 75 -10.49 -21.14 4.84
N PRO A 76 -9.29 -21.76 4.86
CA PRO A 76 -8.72 -22.27 6.09
C PRO A 76 -8.68 -21.20 7.18
N ASP A 77 -8.83 -21.62 8.45
CA ASP A 77 -8.81 -20.71 9.59
C ASP A 77 -7.47 -19.95 9.66
N PRO A 78 -7.46 -18.61 9.51
CA PRO A 78 -6.24 -17.81 9.58
C PRO A 78 -5.80 -17.49 11.03
N TRP A 79 -6.60 -17.84 12.04
CA TRP A 79 -6.32 -17.50 13.43
C TRP A 79 -4.95 -17.99 13.94
N PRO A 80 -4.51 -19.23 13.64
CA PRO A 80 -3.18 -19.69 14.04
C PRO A 80 -2.04 -18.82 13.49
N TRP A 81 -2.21 -18.26 12.29
CA TRP A 81 -1.26 -17.34 11.70
C TRP A 81 -1.37 -15.95 12.32
N MET A 82 -2.58 -15.44 12.51
CA MET A 82 -2.83 -14.11 13.06
C MET A 82 -2.29 -13.98 14.49
N ILE A 83 -2.53 -14.97 15.34
CA ILE A 83 -2.11 -14.92 16.75
C ILE A 83 -0.59 -14.80 16.93
N VAL A 84 0.18 -15.27 15.96
CA VAL A 84 1.65 -15.24 15.97
C VAL A 84 2.19 -13.98 15.30
N ASN A 85 1.53 -13.46 14.26
CA ASN A 85 2.14 -12.51 13.34
C ASN A 85 1.65 -11.07 13.49
N ILE A 86 0.38 -10.82 13.81
CA ILE A 86 -0.16 -9.46 13.77
C ILE A 86 0.00 -8.70 15.10
N PRO A 87 0.20 -7.38 15.08
CA PRO A 87 -0.07 -6.56 16.25
C PRO A 87 -1.57 -6.55 16.57
N TRP A 88 -1.93 -6.29 17.82
CA TRP A 88 -3.31 -6.27 18.27
C TRP A 88 -3.82 -4.84 18.34
N PHE A 89 -5.06 -4.64 17.95
CA PHE A 89 -5.70 -3.33 17.99
C PHE A 89 -7.04 -3.40 18.72
N GLU A 90 -7.21 -2.49 19.65
CA GLU A 90 -8.48 -2.26 20.35
C GLU A 90 -8.81 -0.77 20.28
N SER A 91 -10.08 -0.44 20.09
CA SER A 91 -10.55 0.95 20.16
C SER A 91 -12.00 1.04 20.64
N SER A 92 -12.41 2.23 21.07
CA SER A 92 -13.81 2.51 21.38
C SER A 92 -14.68 2.66 20.13
N ASP A 93 -14.08 2.66 18.94
CA ASP A 93 -14.78 2.62 17.67
C ASP A 93 -14.79 1.17 17.13
N ALA A 94 -15.94 0.52 17.30
CA ALA A 94 -16.10 -0.88 16.94
C ALA A 94 -15.91 -1.15 15.43
N LYS A 95 -16.27 -0.17 14.55
CA LYS A 95 -16.15 -0.37 13.10
C LYS A 95 -14.69 -0.29 12.65
N PHE A 96 -13.90 0.64 13.17
CA PHE A 96 -12.45 0.66 12.93
C PHE A 96 -11.79 -0.63 13.38
N GLN A 97 -12.19 -1.14 14.56
CA GLN A 97 -11.65 -2.39 15.10
C GLN A 97 -12.03 -3.60 14.24
N GLU A 98 -13.29 -3.70 13.79
CA GLU A 98 -13.75 -4.77 12.89
C GLU A 98 -12.94 -4.77 11.59
N ILE A 99 -12.82 -3.60 10.91
CA ILE A 99 -12.11 -3.50 9.64
C ILE A 99 -10.61 -3.76 9.82
N TYR A 100 -9.99 -3.38 10.94
CA TYR A 100 -8.61 -3.74 11.23
C TYR A 100 -8.38 -5.26 11.17
N TYR A 101 -9.24 -6.06 11.83
CA TYR A 101 -9.14 -7.51 11.79
C TYR A 101 -9.54 -8.12 10.45
N PHE A 102 -10.52 -7.52 9.77
CA PHE A 102 -10.87 -7.91 8.41
C PHE A 102 -9.70 -7.72 7.44
N ARG A 103 -8.93 -6.65 7.56
CA ARG A 103 -7.76 -6.40 6.71
C ARG A 103 -6.66 -7.44 6.93
N TRP A 104 -6.39 -7.87 8.15
CA TRP A 104 -5.47 -8.98 8.42
C TRP A 104 -6.02 -10.32 7.95
N TYR A 105 -7.32 -10.56 8.13
CA TYR A 105 -8.02 -11.73 7.61
C TYR A 105 -7.89 -11.81 6.07
N SER A 106 -8.10 -10.71 5.37
CA SER A 106 -7.90 -10.60 3.91
C SER A 106 -6.43 -10.78 3.54
N PHE A 107 -5.51 -10.04 4.18
CA PHE A 107 -4.08 -10.04 3.86
C PHE A 107 -3.45 -11.45 3.90
N GLN A 108 -3.79 -12.24 4.91
CA GLN A 108 -3.26 -13.61 5.05
C GLN A 108 -3.58 -14.49 3.84
N LYS A 109 -4.73 -14.32 3.20
CA LYS A 109 -5.15 -15.09 2.02
C LYS A 109 -4.22 -14.87 0.82
N HIS A 110 -3.55 -13.74 0.77
CA HIS A 110 -2.69 -13.32 -0.33
C HIS A 110 -1.23 -13.76 -0.20
N ILE A 111 -0.90 -14.53 0.84
CA ILE A 111 0.44 -15.09 1.02
C ILE A 111 0.58 -16.32 0.13
N VAL A 112 1.50 -16.25 -0.82
CA VAL A 112 1.81 -17.35 -1.76
C VAL A 112 3.16 -17.94 -1.39
N HIS A 113 3.15 -19.22 -1.00
CA HIS A 113 4.38 -19.95 -0.69
C HIS A 113 5.04 -20.44 -1.99
N THR A 114 6.29 -20.03 -2.22
CA THR A 114 7.03 -20.39 -3.43
C THR A 114 8.43 -20.91 -3.09
N GLU A 115 9.15 -21.44 -4.07
CA GLU A 115 10.55 -21.82 -3.92
C GLU A 115 11.49 -20.61 -3.72
N HIS A 116 11.02 -19.39 -4.02
CA HIS A 116 11.76 -18.14 -3.85
C HIS A 116 11.37 -17.37 -2.59
N GLY A 117 10.60 -17.98 -1.70
CA GLY A 117 10.10 -17.41 -0.47
C GLY A 117 8.59 -17.19 -0.47
N ASP A 118 8.12 -16.50 0.56
CA ASP A 118 6.72 -16.15 0.71
C ASP A 118 6.47 -14.80 0.02
N LEU A 119 5.54 -14.78 -0.94
CA LEU A 119 5.22 -13.61 -1.76
C LEU A 119 3.81 -13.13 -1.48
N LEU A 120 3.54 -11.87 -1.80
CA LEU A 120 2.21 -11.29 -1.73
C LEU A 120 1.64 -11.10 -3.13
N ASN A 121 0.43 -11.62 -3.36
CA ASN A 121 -0.29 -11.34 -4.59
C ASN A 121 -1.39 -10.30 -4.37
N GLU A 122 -1.86 -9.72 -5.48
CA GLU A 122 -2.91 -8.71 -5.48
C GLU A 122 -4.31 -9.35 -5.58
N PHE A 123 -4.42 -10.40 -6.38
CA PHE A 123 -5.65 -11.15 -6.63
C PHE A 123 -5.56 -12.57 -6.11
N LEU A 124 -6.61 -13.07 -5.48
CA LEU A 124 -6.77 -14.51 -5.19
C LEU A 124 -7.06 -15.30 -6.46
N PHE A 125 -7.65 -14.65 -7.43
CA PHE A 125 -7.93 -15.18 -8.76
C PHE A 125 -6.69 -15.11 -9.65
N ASN A 126 -6.39 -16.18 -10.41
CA ASN A 126 -5.27 -16.14 -11.35
C ASN A 126 -5.59 -15.23 -12.53
N VAL A 127 -4.81 -14.15 -12.69
CA VAL A 127 -4.99 -13.17 -13.77
C VAL A 127 -3.88 -13.28 -14.81
N LYS A 128 -4.21 -13.00 -16.07
CA LYS A 128 -3.27 -13.21 -17.20
C LYS A 128 -2.14 -12.18 -17.26
N TRP A 129 -2.30 -11.04 -16.59
CA TRP A 129 -1.31 -9.95 -16.55
C TRP A 129 -0.39 -10.03 -15.32
N ALA A 130 -0.61 -10.99 -14.44
CA ALA A 130 0.28 -11.25 -13.32
C ALA A 130 1.52 -12.04 -13.76
N GLY A 131 2.60 -11.86 -13.01
CA GLY A 131 3.84 -12.61 -13.17
C GLY A 131 3.92 -13.88 -12.31
N TYR A 132 5.14 -14.27 -11.99
CA TYR A 132 5.42 -15.43 -11.14
C TYR A 132 4.67 -15.34 -9.81
N GLY A 133 4.09 -16.44 -9.35
CA GLY A 133 3.30 -16.45 -8.12
C GLY A 133 1.98 -15.65 -8.16
N ASN A 134 1.48 -15.32 -9.35
CA ASN A 134 0.31 -14.45 -9.56
C ASN A 134 0.51 -13.05 -8.96
N THR A 135 1.74 -12.54 -8.97
CA THR A 135 2.09 -11.24 -8.40
C THR A 135 1.94 -10.10 -9.43
N VAL A 136 1.53 -8.92 -8.95
CA VAL A 136 1.37 -7.70 -9.76
C VAL A 136 2.13 -6.55 -9.10
N ALA A 137 2.97 -5.86 -9.86
CA ALA A 137 3.92 -4.89 -9.31
C ALA A 137 3.27 -3.65 -8.68
N VAL A 138 2.12 -3.21 -9.16
CA VAL A 138 1.48 -1.97 -8.71
C VAL A 138 1.17 -1.96 -7.21
N ALA A 139 0.79 -3.10 -6.63
CA ALA A 139 0.38 -3.21 -5.23
C ALA A 139 1.56 -3.32 -4.23
N VAL A 140 2.78 -3.57 -4.70
CA VAL A 140 3.98 -3.82 -3.87
C VAL A 140 4.23 -2.76 -2.79
N PRO A 141 4.08 -1.44 -3.07
CA PRO A 141 4.26 -0.42 -2.04
C PRO A 141 3.31 -0.58 -0.85
N HIS A 142 2.06 -0.98 -1.09
CA HIS A 142 1.09 -1.25 -0.04
C HIS A 142 1.40 -2.56 0.69
N HIS A 143 1.75 -3.62 -0.05
CA HIS A 143 2.11 -4.92 0.51
C HIS A 143 3.27 -4.82 1.51
N LEU A 144 4.38 -4.18 1.13
CA LEU A 144 5.55 -4.04 1.99
C LEU A 144 5.29 -3.11 3.19
N ARG A 145 4.47 -2.07 3.02
CA ARG A 145 4.10 -1.17 4.13
C ARG A 145 3.16 -1.83 5.13
N GLU A 146 2.25 -2.71 4.69
CA GLU A 146 1.44 -3.52 5.60
C GLU A 146 2.31 -4.59 6.30
N ALA A 147 3.10 -5.35 5.52
CA ALA A 147 3.92 -6.45 6.02
C ALA A 147 5.01 -6.00 7.01
N ARG A 148 5.48 -4.74 6.96
CA ARG A 148 6.49 -4.21 7.90
C ARG A 148 6.06 -4.21 9.37
N TRP A 149 4.76 -4.36 9.62
CA TRP A 149 4.18 -4.41 10.96
C TRP A 149 3.96 -5.84 11.48
N LEU A 150 4.29 -6.86 10.68
CA LEU A 150 4.28 -8.24 11.14
C LEU A 150 5.42 -8.50 12.11
N ARG A 151 5.18 -9.33 13.13
CA ARG A 151 6.21 -9.70 14.13
C ARG A 151 7.33 -10.51 13.51
N ASP A 152 7.03 -11.37 12.51
CA ASP A 152 8.05 -12.01 11.68
C ASP A 152 8.27 -11.17 10.41
N PRO A 153 9.43 -10.53 10.26
CA PRO A 153 9.73 -9.71 9.09
C PRO A 153 9.98 -10.54 7.83
N LYS A 154 10.01 -11.89 7.92
CA LYS A 154 10.39 -12.77 6.82
C LYS A 154 9.56 -12.53 5.56
N LEU A 155 8.24 -12.35 5.69
CA LEU A 155 7.36 -12.11 4.54
C LEU A 155 7.75 -10.82 3.80
N ALA A 156 7.99 -9.73 4.52
CA ALA A 156 8.43 -8.47 3.91
C ALA A 156 9.81 -8.59 3.27
N ASP A 157 10.74 -9.33 3.91
CA ASP A 157 12.09 -9.59 3.39
C ASP A 157 12.04 -10.43 2.10
N ASP A 158 11.27 -11.53 2.09
CA ASP A 158 11.14 -12.43 0.95
C ASP A 158 10.52 -11.69 -0.25
N ASP A 159 9.41 -10.98 -0.04
CA ASP A 159 8.70 -10.26 -1.09
C ASP A 159 9.57 -9.13 -1.68
N ALA A 160 10.27 -8.35 -0.84
CA ALA A 160 11.20 -7.33 -1.31
C ALA A 160 12.36 -7.90 -2.13
N ARG A 161 12.92 -9.03 -1.70
CA ARG A 161 14.01 -9.72 -2.43
C ARG A 161 13.52 -10.27 -3.77
N PHE A 162 12.33 -10.84 -3.80
CA PHE A 162 11.73 -11.31 -5.06
C PHE A 162 11.61 -10.16 -6.07
N TRP A 163 11.01 -9.03 -5.68
CA TRP A 163 10.76 -7.90 -6.60
C TRP A 163 12.03 -7.25 -7.15
N LEU A 164 13.15 -7.38 -6.46
CA LEU A 164 14.47 -6.89 -6.90
C LEU A 164 15.38 -8.00 -7.45
N SER A 165 14.83 -9.19 -7.66
CA SER A 165 15.55 -10.32 -8.27
C SER A 165 15.34 -10.38 -9.79
N PRO A 166 16.19 -11.14 -10.52
CA PRO A 166 15.98 -11.40 -11.94
C PRO A 166 14.71 -12.19 -12.27
N ILE A 167 14.06 -12.80 -11.28
CA ILE A 167 12.83 -13.59 -11.44
C ILE A 167 11.63 -12.67 -11.66
N ALA A 168 11.60 -11.53 -11.00
CA ALA A 168 10.56 -10.52 -11.15
C ALA A 168 10.77 -9.69 -12.42
N THR A 169 10.64 -10.32 -13.60
CA THR A 169 10.84 -9.67 -14.91
C THR A 169 9.85 -8.55 -15.21
N HIS A 170 8.76 -8.49 -14.42
CA HIS A 170 7.64 -7.56 -14.56
C HIS A 170 7.65 -6.42 -13.52
N ASN A 171 8.75 -6.21 -12.81
CA ASN A 171 8.85 -5.20 -11.74
C ASN A 171 8.80 -3.74 -12.23
N ARG A 172 8.71 -3.48 -13.52
CA ARG A 172 8.50 -2.17 -14.16
C ARG A 172 7.32 -2.14 -15.12
N ASP A 173 6.45 -3.14 -15.09
CA ASP A 173 5.21 -3.11 -15.87
C ASP A 173 4.27 -2.01 -15.37
N PHE A 174 4.36 -1.69 -14.07
CA PHE A 174 3.64 -0.60 -13.44
C PHE A 174 4.59 0.41 -12.77
N SER A 175 4.12 1.66 -12.65
CA SER A 175 4.81 2.71 -11.89
C SER A 175 4.68 2.44 -10.39
N LEU A 176 5.81 2.39 -9.69
CA LEU A 176 5.83 2.18 -8.23
C LEU A 176 7.10 2.76 -7.59
N ALA A 177 7.03 3.07 -6.31
CA ALA A 177 8.17 3.49 -5.50
C ALA A 177 8.80 2.27 -4.79
N LEU A 178 9.56 1.46 -5.53
CA LEU A 178 10.06 0.18 -5.03
C LEU A 178 11.16 0.34 -3.98
N ALA A 179 12.14 1.22 -4.23
CA ALA A 179 13.24 1.46 -3.27
C ALA A 179 12.72 2.15 -2.00
N ASP A 180 11.78 3.08 -2.11
CA ASP A 180 11.11 3.69 -0.96
C ASP A 180 10.37 2.65 -0.12
N SER A 181 9.70 1.69 -0.75
CA SER A 181 8.96 0.64 -0.05
C SER A 181 9.89 -0.30 0.74
N VAL A 182 11.02 -0.70 0.16
CA VAL A 182 12.06 -1.47 0.86
C VAL A 182 12.65 -0.65 2.02
N ASN A 183 12.92 0.63 1.79
CA ASN A 183 13.39 1.54 2.83
C ASN A 183 12.36 1.69 3.97
N ALA A 184 11.06 1.71 3.66
CA ALA A 184 10.00 1.76 4.66
C ALA A 184 10.02 0.53 5.59
N VAL A 185 10.32 -0.67 5.06
CA VAL A 185 10.54 -1.88 5.88
C VAL A 185 11.76 -1.69 6.78
N THR A 186 12.89 -1.19 6.26
CA THR A 186 14.09 -0.96 7.06
C THR A 186 13.88 0.05 8.19
N LEU A 187 13.08 1.10 7.94
CA LEU A 187 12.75 2.12 8.94
C LEU A 187 11.84 1.59 10.07
N ALA A 188 10.97 0.63 9.80
CA ALA A 188 10.10 0.05 10.82
C ALA A 188 10.83 -1.03 11.64
N THR A 189 11.57 -1.89 10.96
CA THR A 189 12.27 -3.01 11.61
C THR A 189 13.56 -2.60 12.32
N GLY A 190 14.16 -1.47 11.96
CA GLY A 190 15.51 -1.08 12.38
C GLY A 190 16.62 -1.94 11.77
N ASN A 191 16.25 -2.90 10.91
CA ASN A 191 17.19 -3.80 10.23
C ASN A 191 17.59 -3.24 8.86
N SER A 192 18.70 -2.52 8.81
CA SER A 192 19.23 -1.98 7.56
C SER A 192 19.74 -3.04 6.59
N LYS A 193 19.99 -4.27 7.05
CA LYS A 193 20.62 -5.32 6.21
C LYS A 193 19.81 -5.59 4.93
N LEU A 194 18.48 -5.64 5.00
CA LEU A 194 17.63 -5.82 3.81
C LEU A 194 17.90 -4.74 2.76
N GLY A 195 17.84 -3.46 3.18
CA GLY A 195 18.08 -2.33 2.27
C GLY A 195 19.49 -2.30 1.71
N LEU A 196 20.50 -2.62 2.53
CA LEU A 196 21.90 -2.66 2.09
C LEU A 196 22.18 -3.80 1.12
N ASP A 197 21.64 -5.00 1.36
CA ASP A 197 21.73 -6.15 0.45
C ASP A 197 21.11 -5.83 -0.92
N LEU A 198 20.01 -5.08 -0.94
CA LEU A 198 19.25 -4.76 -2.15
C LEU A 198 19.66 -3.44 -2.82
N LEU A 199 20.54 -2.65 -2.22
CA LEU A 199 20.96 -1.34 -2.73
C LEU A 199 21.47 -1.40 -4.19
N PRO A 200 22.29 -2.36 -4.62
CA PRO A 200 22.71 -2.45 -6.02
C PRO A 200 21.53 -2.67 -6.99
N ALA A 201 20.58 -3.52 -6.62
CA ALA A 201 19.41 -3.83 -7.45
C ALA A 201 18.42 -2.65 -7.52
N MET A 202 18.21 -1.93 -6.41
CA MET A 202 17.41 -0.71 -6.38
C MET A 202 18.04 0.38 -7.26
N THR A 203 19.35 0.58 -7.18
CA THR A 203 20.11 1.52 -8.02
C THR A 203 19.95 1.18 -9.51
N ALA A 204 20.13 -0.10 -9.85
CA ALA A 204 19.96 -0.56 -11.23
C ALA A 204 18.52 -0.36 -11.75
N ASN A 205 17.51 -0.64 -10.90
CA ASN A 205 16.10 -0.42 -11.25
C ASN A 205 15.80 1.07 -11.49
N TYR A 206 16.32 1.96 -10.64
CA TYR A 206 16.19 3.41 -10.82
C TYR A 206 16.78 3.87 -12.17
N HIS A 207 18.01 3.47 -12.48
CA HIS A 207 18.64 3.81 -13.77
C HIS A 207 17.90 3.23 -14.98
N ALA A 208 17.26 2.09 -14.84
CA ALA A 208 16.42 1.53 -15.91
C ALA A 208 15.16 2.38 -16.15
N TRP A 209 14.56 2.97 -15.11
CA TRP A 209 13.50 3.97 -15.27
C TRP A 209 14.01 5.24 -15.96
N GLU A 210 15.17 5.78 -15.56
CA GLU A 210 15.78 6.93 -16.23
C GLU A 210 16.00 6.68 -17.71
N ALA A 211 16.60 5.54 -18.06
CA ALA A 211 16.92 5.20 -19.44
C ALA A 211 15.69 5.08 -20.36
N THR A 212 14.53 4.72 -19.81
CA THR A 212 13.33 4.39 -20.59
C THR A 212 12.23 5.45 -20.52
N HIS A 213 12.12 6.20 -19.42
CA HIS A 213 10.99 7.10 -19.13
C HIS A 213 11.39 8.55 -18.87
N GLN A 214 12.66 8.85 -18.57
CA GLN A 214 13.09 10.22 -18.38
C GLN A 214 13.50 10.85 -19.72
N ASP A 215 13.08 12.07 -19.97
CA ASP A 215 13.47 12.83 -21.15
C ASP A 215 14.38 14.03 -20.83
N LYS A 216 14.59 14.93 -21.81
CA LYS A 216 15.44 16.12 -21.65
C LYS A 216 14.92 17.13 -20.65
N SER A 217 13.64 17.14 -20.32
CA SER A 217 13.08 18.00 -19.27
C SER A 217 13.50 17.52 -17.88
N GLY A 218 13.93 16.27 -17.79
CA GLY A 218 14.24 15.57 -16.55
C GLY A 218 13.00 15.03 -15.83
N LEU A 219 11.78 15.25 -16.36
CA LEU A 219 10.58 14.59 -15.90
C LEU A 219 10.47 13.16 -16.47
N PHE A 220 9.77 12.31 -15.75
CA PHE A 220 9.43 10.95 -16.17
C PHE A 220 8.03 10.93 -16.75
N TRP A 221 7.88 10.39 -17.97
CA TRP A 221 6.58 10.19 -18.59
C TRP A 221 5.99 8.83 -18.25
N SER A 222 4.68 8.74 -18.19
CA SER A 222 3.95 7.49 -18.01
C SER A 222 2.64 7.52 -18.77
N ILE A 223 2.10 6.35 -19.06
CA ILE A 223 0.73 6.16 -19.54
C ILE A 223 -0.17 5.81 -18.34
N ASP A 224 -1.45 6.12 -18.44
CA ASP A 224 -2.40 5.89 -17.35
C ASP A 224 -2.48 4.40 -16.94
N THR A 225 -2.46 3.50 -17.91
CA THR A 225 -2.47 2.04 -17.69
C THR A 225 -1.21 1.53 -16.99
N ARG A 226 -0.07 2.20 -17.11
CA ARG A 226 1.15 1.85 -16.37
C ARG A 226 1.07 2.27 -14.92
N ASP A 227 0.30 3.28 -14.59
CA ASP A 227 0.00 3.61 -13.20
C ASP A 227 -1.04 2.66 -12.57
N GLY A 228 -1.60 1.72 -13.37
CA GLY A 228 -2.75 0.91 -12.98
C GLY A 228 -4.04 1.73 -12.87
N MET A 229 -4.12 2.85 -13.63
CA MET A 229 -5.17 3.88 -13.51
C MET A 229 -5.86 4.11 -14.87
N GLU A 230 -6.33 3.03 -15.44
CA GLU A 230 -6.96 3.00 -16.76
C GLU A 230 -8.17 3.95 -16.84
N VAL A 231 -8.35 4.60 -17.97
CA VAL A 231 -9.45 5.53 -18.21
C VAL A 231 -9.38 6.80 -17.34
N SER A 232 -8.20 7.13 -16.78
CA SER A 232 -8.04 8.41 -16.09
C SER A 232 -8.33 9.58 -17.05
N ILE A 233 -8.90 10.66 -16.53
CA ILE A 233 -9.35 11.80 -17.35
C ILE A 233 -8.16 12.50 -18.00
N SER A 234 -7.06 12.65 -17.27
CA SER A 234 -5.84 13.28 -17.76
C SER A 234 -5.07 12.42 -18.78
N GLY A 235 -5.25 11.10 -18.74
CA GLY A 235 -4.56 10.18 -19.63
C GLY A 235 -3.03 10.17 -19.44
N ASP A 236 -2.31 10.06 -20.57
CA ASP A 236 -0.86 9.91 -20.60
C ASP A 236 -0.13 11.24 -20.44
N GLY A 237 1.06 11.23 -19.84
CA GLY A 237 1.86 12.44 -19.69
C GLY A 237 2.96 12.35 -18.63
N TYR A 238 3.48 13.50 -18.22
CA TYR A 238 4.27 13.64 -17.02
C TYR A 238 3.31 13.67 -15.83
N ARG A 239 3.09 12.51 -15.25
CA ARG A 239 2.10 12.30 -14.21
C ARG A 239 2.71 12.54 -12.82
N PRO A 240 1.96 13.11 -11.86
CA PRO A 240 2.42 13.27 -10.47
C PRO A 240 2.87 11.96 -9.82
N THR A 241 2.28 10.82 -10.18
CA THR A 241 2.60 9.46 -9.73
C THR A 241 4.06 9.11 -9.91
N LEU A 242 4.47 8.73 -11.14
CA LEU A 242 5.82 8.27 -11.43
C LEU A 242 6.88 9.31 -11.04
N ASN A 243 6.61 10.61 -11.23
CA ASN A 243 7.55 11.66 -10.88
C ASN A 243 7.80 11.76 -9.37
N SER A 244 6.78 11.53 -8.54
CA SER A 244 6.92 11.47 -7.08
C SER A 244 7.56 10.17 -6.62
N TYR A 245 7.22 9.04 -7.25
CA TYR A 245 7.82 7.74 -6.95
C TYR A 245 9.33 7.75 -7.17
N MET A 246 9.79 8.33 -8.28
CA MET A 246 11.22 8.46 -8.57
C MET A 246 11.95 9.38 -7.58
N TYR A 247 11.28 10.40 -7.04
CA TYR A 247 11.83 11.18 -5.93
C TYR A 247 11.97 10.31 -4.66
N GLY A 248 10.94 9.57 -4.29
CA GLY A 248 10.94 8.68 -3.13
C GLY A 248 12.06 7.65 -3.21
N ASP A 249 12.18 6.99 -4.37
CA ASP A 249 13.23 6.01 -4.63
C ASP A 249 14.64 6.63 -4.56
N ALA A 250 14.83 7.83 -5.12
CA ALA A 250 16.11 8.53 -5.01
C ALA A 250 16.47 8.85 -3.56
N LYS A 251 15.52 9.27 -2.73
CA LYS A 251 15.72 9.51 -1.30
C LYS A 251 16.07 8.24 -0.54
N ALA A 252 15.41 7.13 -0.86
CA ALA A 252 15.68 5.83 -0.25
C ALA A 252 17.10 5.34 -0.57
N ILE A 253 17.48 5.39 -1.84
CA ILE A 253 18.84 4.99 -2.29
C ILE A 253 19.89 5.92 -1.68
N GLN A 254 19.68 7.24 -1.69
CA GLN A 254 20.57 8.21 -1.05
C GLN A 254 20.86 7.86 0.41
N ARG A 255 19.80 7.58 1.18
CA ARG A 255 19.89 7.23 2.61
C ARG A 255 20.66 5.92 2.81
N LEU A 256 20.31 4.87 2.07
CA LEU A 256 20.92 3.55 2.19
C LEU A 256 22.40 3.58 1.75
N ALA A 257 22.73 4.36 0.71
CA ALA A 257 24.12 4.58 0.28
C ALA A 257 24.95 5.29 1.36
N ALA A 258 24.39 6.31 2.02
CA ALA A 258 25.02 6.98 3.15
C ALA A 258 25.28 6.00 4.31
N LEU A 259 24.29 5.16 4.63
CA LEU A 259 24.40 4.14 5.67
C LEU A 259 25.43 3.06 5.32
N HIS A 260 25.56 2.72 4.02
CA HIS A 260 26.60 1.80 3.51
C HIS A 260 28.01 2.40 3.53
N GLY A 261 28.13 3.73 3.66
CA GLY A 261 29.39 4.45 3.57
C GLY A 261 29.80 4.81 2.12
N ASP A 262 28.94 4.62 1.14
CA ASP A 262 29.18 5.03 -0.25
C ASP A 262 28.80 6.51 -0.44
N ALA A 263 29.75 7.38 -0.14
CA ALA A 263 29.58 8.82 -0.26
C ALA A 263 29.33 9.29 -1.71
N GLY A 264 29.89 8.57 -2.70
CA GLY A 264 29.70 8.88 -4.12
C GLY A 264 28.27 8.66 -4.55
N LEU A 265 27.74 7.45 -4.33
CA LEU A 265 26.36 7.08 -4.63
C LEU A 265 25.36 7.94 -3.84
N SER A 266 25.64 8.20 -2.56
CA SER A 266 24.81 9.06 -1.72
C SER A 266 24.71 10.49 -2.29
N ALA A 267 25.84 11.08 -2.72
CA ALA A 267 25.84 12.42 -3.32
C ALA A 267 25.13 12.46 -4.66
N GLU A 268 25.30 11.44 -5.51
CA GLU A 268 24.57 11.29 -6.77
C GLU A 268 23.05 11.31 -6.55
N PHE A 269 22.55 10.43 -5.67
CA PHE A 269 21.13 10.31 -5.43
C PHE A 269 20.54 11.46 -4.62
N ALA A 270 21.33 12.14 -3.79
CA ALA A 270 20.94 13.41 -3.17
C ALA A 270 20.65 14.48 -4.23
N LYS A 271 21.50 14.60 -5.26
CA LYS A 271 21.31 15.51 -6.39
C LYS A 271 20.06 15.13 -7.19
N LYS A 272 19.90 13.85 -7.56
CA LYS A 272 18.72 13.36 -8.30
C LYS A 272 17.42 13.66 -7.54
N ALA A 273 17.38 13.42 -6.24
CA ALA A 273 16.23 13.72 -5.40
C ALA A 273 15.92 15.23 -5.37
N ALA A 274 16.93 16.08 -5.16
CA ALA A 274 16.74 17.53 -5.12
C ALA A 274 16.20 18.08 -6.45
N GLU A 275 16.77 17.63 -7.58
CA GLU A 275 16.31 18.01 -8.91
C GLU A 275 14.89 17.52 -9.19
N GLN A 276 14.56 16.29 -8.83
CA GLN A 276 13.22 15.73 -9.05
C GLN A 276 12.17 16.44 -8.21
N LYS A 277 12.48 16.74 -6.93
CA LYS A 277 11.62 17.56 -6.08
C LYS A 277 11.31 18.90 -6.74
N GLN A 278 12.35 19.62 -7.18
CA GLN A 278 12.19 20.91 -7.85
C GLN A 278 11.30 20.79 -9.11
N ARG A 279 11.49 19.74 -9.93
CA ARG A 279 10.68 19.53 -11.14
C ARG A 279 9.20 19.30 -10.83
N VAL A 280 8.90 18.44 -9.85
CA VAL A 280 7.51 18.21 -9.42
C VAL A 280 6.89 19.53 -8.93
N GLU A 281 7.57 20.25 -8.04
CA GLU A 281 7.04 21.51 -7.46
C GLU A 281 6.81 22.59 -8.51
N THR A 282 7.71 22.72 -9.52
CA THR A 282 7.66 23.85 -10.45
C THR A 282 6.98 23.53 -11.77
N GLN A 283 6.97 22.28 -12.21
CA GLN A 283 6.48 21.90 -13.55
C GLN A 283 5.14 21.16 -13.50
N LEU A 284 4.81 20.46 -12.39
CA LEU A 284 3.54 19.73 -12.29
C LEU A 284 2.50 20.46 -11.42
N TRP A 285 2.87 21.57 -10.77
CA TRP A 285 1.92 22.43 -10.08
C TRP A 285 1.22 23.36 -11.07
N ASN A 286 -0.11 23.18 -11.23
CA ASN A 286 -0.93 24.09 -12.02
C ASN A 286 -1.38 25.29 -11.15
N PRO A 287 -0.83 26.48 -11.32
CA PRO A 287 -1.17 27.62 -10.47
C PRO A 287 -2.59 28.16 -10.69
N ARG A 288 -3.23 27.85 -11.83
CA ARG A 288 -4.62 28.21 -12.09
C ARG A 288 -5.58 27.39 -11.24
N ASP A 289 -5.32 26.08 -11.14
CA ASP A 289 -6.19 25.14 -10.45
C ASP A 289 -5.71 24.87 -9.01
N GLU A 290 -4.55 25.44 -8.63
CA GLU A 290 -3.91 25.23 -7.32
C GLU A 290 -3.78 23.75 -6.96
N PHE A 291 -3.30 22.94 -7.94
CA PHE A 291 -3.24 21.49 -7.81
C PHE A 291 -2.08 20.91 -8.64
N TYR A 292 -1.59 19.71 -8.26
CA TYR A 292 -0.66 18.96 -9.11
C TYR A 292 -1.43 18.20 -10.16
N GLU A 293 -1.10 18.44 -11.42
CA GLU A 293 -1.81 17.88 -12.56
C GLU A 293 -0.86 17.22 -13.56
N VAL A 294 -1.42 16.37 -14.40
CA VAL A 294 -0.68 15.80 -15.52
C VAL A 294 -0.35 16.88 -16.53
N LEU A 295 0.91 16.92 -16.93
CA LEU A 295 1.41 17.77 -18.01
C LEU A 295 1.58 16.91 -19.26
N SER A 296 0.85 17.24 -20.33
CA SER A 296 0.83 16.44 -21.57
C SER A 296 0.95 17.35 -22.81
N PRO A 297 1.23 16.78 -24.01
CA PRO A 297 1.20 17.55 -25.26
C PRO A 297 -0.16 18.21 -25.49
N ALA A 298 -0.18 19.49 -25.80
CA ALA A 298 -1.38 20.31 -25.95
C ALA A 298 -2.36 19.87 -27.05
N ALA A 299 -1.95 18.99 -27.94
CA ALA A 299 -2.69 18.65 -29.17
C ALA A 299 -3.60 17.42 -29.05
N ASP A 300 -3.65 16.70 -27.92
CA ASP A 300 -4.32 15.41 -27.91
C ASP A 300 -5.17 15.16 -26.67
N SER A 301 -6.24 15.90 -26.57
CA SER A 301 -7.34 15.58 -25.67
C SER A 301 -8.11 14.35 -26.16
N GLY A 302 -7.55 13.14 -26.02
CA GLY A 302 -8.35 11.93 -26.17
C GLY A 302 -7.85 10.82 -27.09
N ILE A 303 -6.65 10.89 -27.62
CA ILE A 303 -6.06 9.78 -28.39
C ILE A 303 -5.00 9.10 -27.54
N ARG A 304 -5.32 7.89 -27.06
CA ARG A 304 -4.36 6.95 -26.44
C ARG A 304 -3.37 6.49 -27.53
N LYS A 305 -2.33 7.25 -27.77
CA LYS A 305 -1.14 6.81 -28.49
C LYS A 305 0.01 6.85 -27.51
N GLU A 306 0.88 5.85 -27.57
CA GLU A 306 2.22 5.94 -26.98
C GLU A 306 2.93 7.15 -27.62
N VAL A 307 2.70 8.32 -27.07
CA VAL A 307 3.35 9.54 -27.51
C VAL A 307 4.79 9.45 -27.03
N LYS A 308 5.70 9.26 -27.93
CA LYS A 308 7.12 9.45 -27.65
C LYS A 308 7.32 10.95 -27.47
N PHE A 309 7.30 11.43 -26.21
CA PHE A 309 7.54 12.85 -25.84
C PHE A 309 8.94 13.38 -26.22
N LYS A 310 9.60 12.75 -27.17
CA LYS A 310 10.99 13.03 -27.57
C LYS A 310 11.15 14.12 -28.63
N ASP A 311 10.04 14.70 -29.11
CA ASP A 311 10.16 15.73 -30.15
C ASP A 311 10.42 17.11 -29.51
N PRO A 312 11.60 17.72 -29.82
CA PRO A 312 11.88 19.08 -29.41
C PRO A 312 10.91 20.02 -30.13
N GLY A 313 10.08 20.73 -29.39
CA GLY A 313 9.10 21.69 -29.92
C GLY A 313 7.64 21.35 -29.62
N THR A 314 7.34 20.25 -28.96
CA THR A 314 5.99 19.94 -28.50
C THR A 314 5.59 20.93 -27.40
N THR A 315 4.50 21.66 -27.60
CA THR A 315 3.92 22.51 -26.56
C THR A 315 3.22 21.64 -25.54
N LEU A 316 3.63 21.74 -24.28
CA LEU A 316 3.02 21.04 -23.17
C LEU A 316 1.90 21.90 -22.56
N ALA A 317 0.84 21.25 -22.07
CA ALA A 317 -0.25 21.89 -21.36
C ALA A 317 -0.71 21.00 -20.19
N PHE A 318 -1.24 21.62 -19.14
CA PHE A 318 -1.91 20.91 -18.08
C PHE A 318 -3.21 20.27 -18.58
N ALA A 319 -3.54 19.10 -18.03
CA ALA A 319 -4.79 18.40 -18.35
C ALA A 319 -6.04 19.20 -17.92
N ASN A 320 -5.85 20.17 -17.04
CA ASN A 320 -6.90 21.06 -16.49
C ASN A 320 -8.04 20.26 -15.86
N VAL A 321 -7.68 19.23 -15.15
CA VAL A 321 -8.55 18.39 -14.32
C VAL A 321 -7.76 17.96 -13.10
N ARG A 322 -8.34 18.13 -11.93
CA ARG A 322 -7.78 17.59 -10.70
C ARG A 322 -8.15 16.13 -10.61
N GLU A 323 -7.15 15.29 -10.38
CA GLU A 323 -7.32 13.87 -10.09
C GLU A 323 -6.64 13.55 -8.76
N GLU A 324 -7.10 12.54 -8.05
CA GLU A 324 -6.61 12.16 -6.71
C GLU A 324 -5.10 11.91 -6.70
N ILE A 325 -4.51 11.50 -7.83
CA ILE A 325 -3.05 11.38 -8.01
C ILE A 325 -2.28 12.67 -7.74
N GLY A 326 -2.92 13.82 -7.82
CA GLY A 326 -2.31 15.10 -7.47
C GLY A 326 -2.02 15.27 -5.97
N TYR A 327 -2.49 14.35 -5.10
CA TYR A 327 -2.10 14.30 -3.69
C TYR A 327 -0.83 13.46 -3.45
N ILE A 328 -0.37 12.67 -4.42
CA ILE A 328 0.81 11.80 -4.28
C ILE A 328 2.12 12.54 -3.95
N PRO A 329 2.38 13.78 -4.43
CA PRO A 329 3.55 14.52 -3.98
C PRO A 329 3.67 14.65 -2.45
N TRP A 330 2.55 14.75 -1.71
CA TRP A 330 2.56 14.77 -0.23
C TRP A 330 2.90 13.41 0.40
N TYR A 331 2.68 12.31 -0.31
CA TYR A 331 3.12 11.00 0.17
C TYR A 331 4.64 10.96 0.43
N PHE A 332 5.41 11.81 -0.27
CA PHE A 332 6.86 11.90 -0.21
C PHE A 332 7.39 13.22 0.36
N ASP A 333 6.56 14.03 1.00
CA ASP A 333 6.94 15.34 1.57
C ASP A 333 7.57 16.30 0.52
N ILE A 334 7.11 16.23 -0.74
CA ILE A 334 7.60 17.09 -1.82
C ILE A 334 7.10 18.54 -1.66
N PRO A 335 5.77 18.79 -1.47
CA PRO A 335 5.22 20.13 -1.63
C PRO A 335 5.62 21.12 -0.54
N ALA A 336 5.73 22.40 -0.93
CA ALA A 336 5.84 23.50 0.01
C ALA A 336 4.53 23.71 0.80
N ALA A 337 4.61 24.32 1.98
CA ALA A 337 3.44 24.59 2.83
C ALA A 337 2.35 25.40 2.13
N SER A 338 2.72 26.32 1.21
CA SER A 338 1.77 27.11 0.40
C SER A 338 0.86 26.26 -0.48
N ASN A 339 1.32 25.08 -0.90
CA ASN A 339 0.57 24.21 -1.79
C ASN A 339 -0.52 23.41 -1.03
N ALA A 340 -0.58 23.52 0.30
CA ALA A 340 -1.63 22.93 1.12
C ALA A 340 -3.05 23.34 0.67
N VAL A 341 -3.19 24.45 -0.05
CA VAL A 341 -4.45 24.91 -0.65
C VAL A 341 -5.16 23.83 -1.48
N ALA A 342 -4.42 22.92 -2.11
CA ALA A 342 -4.95 21.79 -2.87
C ALA A 342 -5.91 20.90 -2.06
N TRP A 343 -5.67 20.78 -0.76
CA TRP A 343 -6.47 19.93 0.12
C TRP A 343 -7.89 20.43 0.39
N LYS A 344 -8.22 21.69 0.00
CA LYS A 344 -9.60 22.17 -0.01
C LYS A 344 -10.52 21.37 -0.91
N GLN A 345 -9.96 20.70 -1.91
CA GLN A 345 -10.72 19.91 -2.88
C GLN A 345 -11.20 18.56 -2.32
N LEU A 346 -10.55 18.06 -1.25
CA LEU A 346 -10.81 16.71 -0.74
C LEU A 346 -12.27 16.51 -0.31
N PHE A 347 -12.84 17.47 0.39
CA PHE A 347 -14.22 17.44 0.87
C PHE A 347 -15.14 18.46 0.15
N ASP A 348 -14.69 19.05 -0.96
CA ASP A 348 -15.56 19.87 -1.82
C ASP A 348 -16.53 18.94 -2.57
N PRO A 349 -17.86 19.16 -2.50
CA PRO A 349 -18.86 18.39 -3.25
C PRO A 349 -18.67 18.40 -4.77
N LYS A 350 -17.96 19.39 -5.30
CA LYS A 350 -17.54 19.45 -6.71
C LYS A 350 -16.10 19.00 -6.94
N GLY A 351 -15.38 18.75 -5.86
CA GLY A 351 -14.04 18.18 -5.84
C GLY A 351 -14.10 16.67 -5.74
N PHE A 352 -13.58 16.12 -4.62
CA PHE A 352 -13.42 14.68 -4.44
C PHE A 352 -14.35 14.08 -3.39
N ALA A 353 -15.28 14.84 -2.78
CA ALA A 353 -16.13 14.34 -1.71
C ALA A 353 -17.00 13.15 -2.15
N GLY A 354 -17.07 12.11 -1.33
CA GLY A 354 -17.93 10.94 -1.46
C GLY A 354 -18.11 10.26 -0.10
N ASP A 355 -19.28 9.70 0.17
CA ASP A 355 -19.65 9.11 1.46
C ASP A 355 -18.86 7.82 1.79
N PHE A 356 -18.32 7.18 0.75
CA PHE A 356 -17.51 5.96 0.85
C PHE A 356 -16.06 6.18 0.43
N GLY A 357 -15.56 7.40 0.51
CA GLY A 357 -14.19 7.78 0.17
C GLY A 357 -14.11 8.74 -1.01
N PRO A 358 -12.91 9.28 -1.28
CA PRO A 358 -12.72 10.28 -2.32
C PRO A 358 -12.87 9.69 -3.70
N THR A 359 -13.41 10.49 -4.63
CA THR A 359 -13.43 10.16 -6.05
C THR A 359 -12.02 10.25 -6.64
N THR A 360 -11.71 9.44 -7.65
CA THR A 360 -10.41 9.48 -8.34
C THR A 360 -10.23 10.72 -9.23
N ALA A 361 -11.31 11.38 -9.59
CA ALA A 361 -11.31 12.63 -10.36
C ALA A 361 -12.33 13.63 -9.78
N GLU A 362 -12.09 14.92 -9.98
CA GLU A 362 -13.00 15.96 -9.49
C GLU A 362 -14.37 15.89 -10.18
N ARG A 363 -15.43 15.99 -9.39
CA ARG A 363 -16.84 15.88 -9.86
C ARG A 363 -17.26 17.00 -10.82
N ARG A 364 -16.56 18.14 -10.83
CA ARG A 364 -16.84 19.25 -11.76
C ARG A 364 -16.38 19.00 -13.19
N SER A 365 -15.59 17.95 -13.42
CA SER A 365 -15.17 17.60 -14.78
C SER A 365 -16.33 17.04 -15.58
N ASN A 366 -16.52 17.50 -16.82
CA ASN A 366 -17.54 16.95 -17.73
C ASN A 366 -17.23 15.53 -18.22
N ARG A 367 -16.03 15.02 -17.90
CA ARG A 367 -15.61 13.64 -18.18
C ARG A 367 -15.68 12.71 -16.96
N PHE A 368 -16.15 13.24 -15.83
CA PHE A 368 -16.39 12.46 -14.63
C PHE A 368 -17.51 11.42 -14.87
N ARG A 369 -17.28 10.15 -14.53
CA ARG A 369 -18.21 9.05 -14.79
C ARG A 369 -18.07 7.90 -13.78
N TYR A 370 -19.18 7.14 -13.60
CA TYR A 370 -19.21 5.84 -12.95
C TYR A 370 -19.68 4.71 -13.91
N ASP A 371 -20.20 5.06 -15.06
CA ASP A 371 -20.92 4.18 -16.01
C ASP A 371 -20.08 3.78 -17.23
N ASN A 372 -18.77 3.93 -17.14
CA ASN A 372 -17.90 3.46 -18.19
C ASN A 372 -18.06 1.94 -18.36
N PRO A 373 -18.17 1.40 -19.58
CA PRO A 373 -18.17 -0.03 -19.81
C PRO A 373 -16.87 -0.74 -19.41
N ASP A 374 -15.81 -0.03 -19.14
CA ASP A 374 -14.58 -0.60 -18.59
C ASP A 374 -14.76 -0.87 -17.08
N GLN A 375 -14.38 -2.05 -16.62
CA GLN A 375 -14.45 -2.41 -15.20
C GLN A 375 -13.31 -1.80 -14.39
N CYS A 376 -12.19 -1.45 -15.02
CA CYS A 376 -11.08 -0.74 -14.40
C CYS A 376 -11.12 0.71 -14.85
N GLN A 377 -11.70 1.59 -14.03
CA GLN A 377 -11.97 2.98 -14.41
C GLN A 377 -11.55 3.94 -13.29
N TRP A 378 -10.76 4.96 -13.67
CA TRP A 378 -10.19 5.94 -12.76
C TRP A 378 -10.68 7.37 -13.05
N ASN A 379 -11.84 7.49 -13.68
CA ASN A 379 -12.46 8.77 -14.05
C ASN A 379 -13.64 9.16 -13.14
N GLY A 380 -13.70 8.62 -11.93
CA GLY A 380 -14.77 8.92 -10.98
C GLY A 380 -14.85 7.99 -9.77
N PRO A 381 -14.88 6.66 -9.94
CA PRO A 381 -15.00 5.73 -8.82
C PRO A 381 -13.94 5.93 -7.74
N MET A 382 -14.28 5.57 -6.50
CA MET A 382 -13.32 5.46 -5.40
C MET A 382 -12.48 4.19 -5.57
N TRP A 383 -11.19 4.30 -5.26
CA TRP A 383 -10.26 3.18 -5.19
C TRP A 383 -9.52 3.19 -3.85
N GLY A 384 -9.52 2.05 -3.16
CA GLY A 384 -8.76 1.89 -1.90
C GLY A 384 -7.25 2.16 -2.08
N TYR A 385 -6.71 1.89 -3.28
CA TYR A 385 -5.32 2.17 -3.66
C TYR A 385 -4.95 3.64 -3.47
N SER A 386 -5.62 4.53 -4.20
CA SER A 386 -5.35 5.98 -4.14
C SER A 386 -5.79 6.60 -2.81
N THR A 387 -6.88 6.12 -2.21
CA THR A 387 -7.33 6.56 -0.88
C THR A 387 -6.27 6.28 0.19
N THR A 388 -5.60 5.12 0.14
CA THR A 388 -4.46 4.84 1.04
C THR A 388 -3.32 5.83 0.82
N GLN A 389 -2.99 6.14 -0.44
CA GLN A 389 -1.94 7.11 -0.74
C GLN A 389 -2.32 8.52 -0.28
N THR A 390 -3.58 8.90 -0.42
CA THR A 390 -4.13 10.19 0.06
C THR A 390 -4.08 10.27 1.59
N LEU A 391 -4.43 9.20 2.32
CA LEU A 391 -4.28 9.12 3.78
C LEU A 391 -2.82 9.32 4.22
N VAL A 392 -1.87 8.66 3.58
CA VAL A 392 -0.43 8.83 3.89
C VAL A 392 0.02 10.26 3.57
N GLY A 393 -0.40 10.81 2.43
CA GLY A 393 -0.08 12.19 2.03
C GLY A 393 -0.65 13.23 3.02
N LEU A 394 -1.89 13.04 3.46
CA LEU A 394 -2.51 13.91 4.45
C LEU A 394 -1.82 13.80 5.82
N ALA A 395 -1.44 12.58 6.24
CA ALA A 395 -0.68 12.40 7.47
C ALA A 395 0.68 13.12 7.41
N ASN A 396 1.36 13.09 6.27
CA ASN A 396 2.61 13.81 6.06
C ASN A 396 2.42 15.33 6.10
N LEU A 397 1.40 15.84 5.43
CA LEU A 397 1.05 17.27 5.50
C LEU A 397 0.82 17.73 6.95
N LEU A 398 0.05 16.95 7.73
CA LEU A 398 -0.30 17.30 9.12
C LEU A 398 0.88 17.14 10.10
N ASN A 399 1.92 16.40 9.71
CA ASN A 399 3.18 16.27 10.44
C ASN A 399 4.28 17.22 9.91
N GLY A 400 4.03 17.88 8.79
CA GLY A 400 4.93 18.81 8.12
C GLY A 400 4.87 20.25 8.66
N PRO A 401 5.32 21.21 7.85
CA PRO A 401 5.23 22.63 8.20
C PRO A 401 3.79 23.07 8.51
N PRO A 402 3.58 24.01 9.46
CA PRO A 402 2.25 24.46 9.84
C PRO A 402 1.45 25.00 8.64
N GLN A 403 0.18 24.64 8.56
CA GLN A 403 -0.81 25.10 7.60
C GLN A 403 -2.18 25.21 8.30
N ASN A 404 -3.13 25.90 7.71
CA ASN A 404 -4.47 26.16 8.27
C ASN A 404 -5.61 25.76 7.31
N VAL A 405 -5.33 24.89 6.36
CA VAL A 405 -6.29 24.49 5.33
C VAL A 405 -7.11 23.28 5.78
N ILE A 406 -6.45 22.31 6.40
CA ILE A 406 -7.03 21.02 6.75
C ILE A 406 -6.39 20.52 8.07
N GLY A 407 -7.09 19.69 8.84
CA GLY A 407 -6.65 19.29 10.16
C GLY A 407 -6.93 17.83 10.49
N ARG A 408 -6.83 17.51 11.80
CA ARG A 408 -7.03 16.14 12.31
C ARG A 408 -8.47 15.64 12.15
N GLN A 409 -9.45 16.54 12.17
CA GLN A 409 -10.85 16.16 11.98
C GLN A 409 -11.07 15.62 10.57
N GLU A 410 -10.51 16.28 9.57
CA GLU A 410 -10.59 15.85 8.18
C GLU A 410 -9.77 14.57 7.92
N TYR A 411 -8.66 14.37 8.66
CA TYR A 411 -7.94 13.10 8.60
C TYR A 411 -8.80 11.93 9.10
N LEU A 412 -9.44 12.09 10.25
CA LEU A 412 -10.36 11.08 10.79
C LEU A 412 -11.57 10.89 9.88
N HIS A 413 -12.11 11.97 9.29
CA HIS A 413 -13.22 11.90 8.34
C HIS A 413 -12.84 11.04 7.12
N LEU A 414 -11.73 11.37 6.43
CA LEU A 414 -11.24 10.56 5.31
C LEU A 414 -11.05 9.09 5.67
N PHE A 415 -10.48 8.83 6.86
CA PHE A 415 -10.25 7.46 7.28
C PHE A 415 -11.56 6.74 7.64
N SER A 416 -12.55 7.45 8.19
CA SER A 416 -13.89 6.91 8.45
C SER A 416 -14.61 6.54 7.14
N ASP A 417 -14.54 7.39 6.12
CA ASP A 417 -15.09 7.10 4.80
C ASP A 417 -14.40 5.86 4.19
N TYR A 418 -13.09 5.75 4.36
CA TYR A 418 -12.35 4.56 3.95
C TYR A 418 -12.74 3.30 4.75
N VAL A 419 -13.01 3.41 6.04
CA VAL A 419 -13.58 2.32 6.85
C VAL A 419 -14.96 1.92 6.30
N HIS A 420 -15.81 2.88 6.00
CA HIS A 420 -17.16 2.64 5.45
C HIS A 420 -17.11 2.01 4.05
N SER A 421 -16.07 2.26 3.26
CA SER A 421 -15.91 1.63 1.94
C SER A 421 -15.72 0.11 2.01
N HIS A 422 -15.29 -0.42 3.15
CA HIS A 422 -15.11 -1.85 3.36
C HIS A 422 -16.44 -2.54 3.63
N GLN A 423 -17.29 -2.63 2.62
CA GLN A 423 -18.62 -3.21 2.77
C GLN A 423 -19.09 -3.93 1.50
N LEU A 424 -19.94 -4.95 1.68
CA LEU A 424 -20.75 -5.55 0.64
C LEU A 424 -22.17 -5.75 1.17
N LYS A 425 -23.15 -5.22 0.47
CA LYS A 425 -24.55 -5.49 0.76
C LYS A 425 -24.96 -6.81 0.11
N LEU A 426 -25.40 -7.76 0.91
CA LEU A 426 -25.90 -9.05 0.45
C LEU A 426 -27.35 -8.97 -0.03
N PRO A 427 -27.86 -9.98 -0.77
CA PRO A 427 -29.23 -9.99 -1.29
C PRO A 427 -30.33 -9.93 -0.23
N ASP A 428 -30.06 -10.40 1.00
CA ASP A 428 -30.98 -10.33 2.14
C ASP A 428 -31.02 -8.96 2.82
N GLY A 429 -30.14 -8.04 2.38
CA GLY A 429 -30.00 -6.69 2.90
C GLY A 429 -28.98 -6.53 4.02
N SER A 430 -28.36 -7.60 4.51
CA SER A 430 -27.23 -7.54 5.45
C SER A 430 -26.00 -6.90 4.80
N VAL A 431 -25.13 -6.31 5.62
CA VAL A 431 -23.90 -5.67 5.17
C VAL A 431 -22.73 -6.33 5.89
N ILE A 432 -21.77 -6.82 5.12
CA ILE A 432 -20.59 -7.51 5.60
C ILE A 432 -19.32 -6.74 5.25
N PRO A 433 -18.20 -6.89 5.98
CA PRO A 433 -16.89 -6.39 5.56
C PRO A 433 -16.47 -7.00 4.22
N TRP A 434 -16.04 -6.13 3.29
CA TRP A 434 -15.63 -6.55 1.96
C TRP A 434 -14.63 -5.58 1.34
N LEU A 435 -13.87 -6.07 0.37
CA LEU A 435 -12.97 -5.27 -0.45
C LEU A 435 -12.95 -5.83 -1.87
N ASP A 436 -13.08 -4.93 -2.87
CA ASP A 436 -13.14 -5.27 -4.29
C ASP A 436 -12.55 -4.12 -5.12
N GLU A 437 -12.77 -4.12 -6.44
CA GLU A 437 -12.29 -3.09 -7.38
C GLU A 437 -13.37 -2.04 -7.66
N ALA A 438 -12.97 -0.77 -7.72
CA ALA A 438 -13.81 0.37 -8.12
C ALA A 438 -15.16 0.44 -7.37
N LEU A 439 -15.21 1.29 -6.37
CA LEU A 439 -16.42 1.53 -5.56
C LEU A 439 -17.13 2.80 -6.04
N ASP A 440 -18.45 2.75 -6.15
CA ASP A 440 -19.26 3.95 -6.25
C ASP A 440 -19.20 4.73 -4.92
N PRO A 441 -18.61 5.93 -4.91
CA PRO A 441 -18.36 6.66 -3.67
C PRO A 441 -19.63 7.25 -3.03
N ASP A 442 -20.76 7.22 -3.70
CA ASP A 442 -22.04 7.74 -3.20
C ASP A 442 -22.95 6.63 -2.67
N THR A 443 -22.88 5.43 -3.26
CA THR A 443 -23.79 4.32 -2.91
C THR A 443 -23.09 3.18 -2.19
N GLY A 444 -21.75 3.08 -2.28
CA GLY A 444 -20.97 1.97 -1.74
C GLY A 444 -21.13 0.68 -2.56
N GLU A 445 -21.58 0.75 -3.82
CA GLU A 445 -21.64 -0.39 -4.72
C GLU A 445 -20.29 -0.68 -5.36
N TRP A 446 -19.86 -1.94 -5.41
CA TRP A 446 -18.67 -2.36 -6.13
C TRP A 446 -18.93 -2.47 -7.62
N ILE A 447 -18.53 -1.44 -8.37
CA ILE A 447 -18.84 -1.26 -9.80
C ILE A 447 -18.23 -2.38 -10.64
N SER A 448 -16.95 -2.70 -10.43
CA SER A 448 -16.26 -3.75 -11.20
C SER A 448 -16.92 -5.11 -10.97
N ARG A 449 -17.26 -5.44 -9.72
CA ARG A 449 -17.96 -6.67 -9.36
C ARG A 449 -19.29 -6.78 -10.08
N ARG A 450 -20.12 -5.72 -10.04
CA ARG A 450 -21.41 -5.66 -10.74
C ARG A 450 -21.25 -5.84 -12.26
N LEU A 451 -20.35 -5.06 -12.88
CA LEU A 451 -20.15 -5.11 -14.33
C LEU A 451 -19.63 -6.47 -14.83
N LEU A 452 -18.74 -7.12 -14.09
CA LEU A 452 -18.22 -8.45 -14.45
C LEU A 452 -19.32 -9.52 -14.32
N HIS A 453 -20.15 -9.42 -13.29
CA HIS A 453 -21.29 -10.33 -13.07
C HIS A 453 -22.35 -10.19 -14.18
N GLU A 454 -22.81 -8.97 -14.46
CA GLU A 454 -23.81 -8.67 -15.51
C GLU A 454 -23.38 -9.16 -16.90
N ARG A 455 -22.09 -9.14 -17.18
CA ARG A 455 -21.51 -9.60 -18.47
C ARG A 455 -21.22 -11.09 -18.51
N HIS A 456 -21.47 -11.83 -17.44
CA HIS A 456 -21.08 -13.22 -17.32
C HIS A 456 -19.59 -13.44 -17.65
N SER A 457 -18.74 -12.52 -17.16
CA SER A 457 -17.31 -12.53 -17.44
C SER A 457 -16.63 -13.75 -16.83
N SER A 458 -15.65 -14.31 -17.52
CA SER A 458 -14.75 -15.32 -16.94
C SER A 458 -13.91 -14.80 -15.78
N LEU A 459 -13.91 -13.48 -15.53
CA LEU A 459 -13.23 -12.80 -14.45
C LEU A 459 -14.20 -12.39 -13.32
N ASP A 460 -15.45 -12.86 -13.33
CA ASP A 460 -16.42 -12.58 -12.28
C ASP A 460 -15.89 -13.03 -10.91
N GLY A 461 -15.98 -12.16 -9.91
CA GLY A 461 -15.45 -12.38 -8.56
C GLY A 461 -13.94 -12.22 -8.41
N ARG A 462 -13.19 -11.81 -9.43
CA ARG A 462 -11.73 -11.66 -9.36
C ARG A 462 -11.26 -10.68 -8.28
N GLY A 463 -12.04 -9.62 -8.03
CA GLY A 463 -11.70 -8.56 -7.08
C GLY A 463 -12.02 -8.90 -5.63
N ALA A 464 -12.58 -10.09 -5.35
CA ALA A 464 -12.89 -10.48 -3.97
C ALA A 464 -11.63 -10.46 -3.09
N TYR A 465 -11.72 -9.73 -1.97
CA TYR A 465 -10.58 -9.49 -1.03
C TYR A 465 -9.39 -8.75 -1.66
N TYR A 466 -9.62 -7.91 -2.63
CA TYR A 466 -8.60 -7.23 -3.44
C TYR A 466 -7.46 -6.60 -2.62
N ASN A 467 -6.24 -7.12 -2.77
CA ASN A 467 -5.08 -6.73 -1.95
C ASN A 467 -4.21 -5.68 -2.66
N HIS A 468 -4.73 -4.48 -2.88
CA HIS A 468 -4.04 -3.39 -3.58
C HIS A 468 -3.96 -2.11 -2.76
N SER A 469 -4.28 -2.18 -1.47
CA SER A 469 -4.38 -1.00 -0.60
C SER A 469 -3.90 -1.32 0.82
N GLY A 470 -3.52 -0.30 1.59
CA GLY A 470 -3.15 -0.42 2.99
C GLY A 470 -4.27 0.02 3.94
N PHE A 471 -4.24 -0.47 5.16
CA PHE A 471 -5.12 -0.04 6.24
C PHE A 471 -4.38 0.08 7.57
N VAL A 472 -3.60 -0.95 7.90
CA VAL A 472 -2.84 -0.99 9.16
C VAL A 472 -1.73 0.04 9.16
N ASP A 473 -1.05 0.21 8.03
CA ASP A 473 0.01 1.21 7.91
C ASP A 473 -0.48 2.65 8.17
N PRO A 474 -1.51 3.18 7.50
CA PRO A 474 -2.04 4.51 7.79
C PRO A 474 -2.70 4.62 9.17
N LEU A 475 -3.23 3.52 9.76
CA LEU A 475 -3.71 3.52 11.14
C LEU A 475 -2.55 3.72 12.11
N VAL A 476 -1.48 2.95 11.98
CA VAL A 476 -0.30 3.02 12.85
C VAL A 476 0.45 4.33 12.67
N THR A 477 0.69 4.75 11.42
CA THR A 477 1.52 5.93 11.12
C THR A 477 0.76 7.24 11.19
N GLY A 478 -0.56 7.22 11.08
CA GLY A 478 -1.44 8.37 11.12
C GLY A 478 -2.25 8.48 12.40
N LEU A 479 -3.33 7.70 12.58
CA LEU A 479 -4.21 7.84 13.76
C LEU A 479 -3.47 7.63 15.07
N VAL A 480 -2.66 6.57 15.18
CA VAL A 480 -1.82 6.27 16.34
C VAL A 480 -0.55 7.12 16.34
N GLY A 481 -0.05 7.46 15.16
CA GLY A 481 0.97 8.46 14.94
C GLY A 481 2.42 8.01 15.14
N LEU A 482 2.72 6.71 15.07
CA LEU A 482 4.10 6.23 15.07
C LEU A 482 4.78 6.62 13.75
N ARG A 483 5.85 7.43 13.84
CA ARG A 483 6.61 7.89 12.69
C ARG A 483 7.92 7.11 12.58
N PRO A 484 8.02 6.09 11.67
CA PRO A 484 9.22 5.29 11.53
C PRO A 484 10.44 6.13 11.13
N ARG A 485 11.57 5.89 11.78
CA ARG A 485 12.80 6.68 11.69
C ARG A 485 14.02 5.78 11.59
N GLU A 486 15.13 6.35 11.13
CA GLU A 486 16.43 5.65 11.09
C GLU A 486 17.18 5.66 12.42
N ASP A 487 16.89 6.66 13.26
CA ASP A 487 17.50 6.79 14.58
C ASP A 487 16.72 5.98 15.64
N ASN A 488 17.29 5.89 16.83
CA ASN A 488 16.68 5.15 17.94
C ASN A 488 15.53 5.91 18.64
N MET A 489 15.01 6.98 18.02
CA MET A 489 13.89 7.72 18.59
C MET A 489 12.55 7.10 18.19
N ILE A 490 11.70 6.84 19.16
CA ILE A 490 10.28 6.62 18.96
C ILE A 490 9.60 8.00 19.02
N VAL A 491 8.93 8.36 17.93
CA VAL A 491 8.13 9.59 17.86
C VAL A 491 6.69 9.21 17.59
N LEU A 492 5.81 9.55 18.52
CA LEU A 492 4.36 9.42 18.38
C LEU A 492 3.77 10.83 18.19
N ASN A 493 3.02 11.04 17.14
CA ASN A 493 2.21 12.25 16.92
C ASN A 493 0.82 11.85 16.41
N PRO A 494 -0.09 11.38 17.29
CA PRO A 494 -1.40 10.91 16.89
C PRO A 494 -2.19 11.96 16.13
N LEU A 495 -2.78 11.57 15.01
CA LEU A 495 -3.71 12.40 14.25
C LEU A 495 -5.17 12.18 14.66
N LEU A 496 -5.42 11.28 15.61
CA LEU A 496 -6.74 11.13 16.22
C LEU A 496 -7.13 12.43 16.94
N PRO A 497 -8.29 13.05 16.59
CA PRO A 497 -8.77 14.24 17.30
C PRO A 497 -9.13 13.94 18.76
N ALA A 498 -8.92 14.89 19.64
CA ALA A 498 -9.34 14.76 21.03
C ALA A 498 -10.85 14.56 21.13
N GLY A 499 -11.27 13.60 21.96
CA GLY A 499 -12.67 13.25 22.18
C GLY A 499 -13.31 12.38 21.09
N ALA A 500 -12.59 12.02 20.01
CA ALA A 500 -13.11 11.13 18.97
C ALA A 500 -13.24 9.69 19.49
N TRP A 501 -12.20 9.19 20.17
CA TRP A 501 -12.22 7.89 20.83
C TRP A 501 -11.89 8.04 22.30
N SER A 502 -12.58 7.30 23.16
CA SER A 502 -12.32 7.29 24.61
C SER A 502 -11.11 6.44 24.98
N TYR A 503 -10.77 5.44 24.14
CA TYR A 503 -9.56 4.63 24.27
C TYR A 503 -9.15 4.00 22.96
N PHE A 504 -7.87 3.69 22.84
CA PHE A 504 -7.31 2.74 21.86
C PHE A 504 -6.03 2.11 22.39
N ALA A 505 -5.68 0.94 21.87
CA ALA A 505 -4.36 0.33 22.04
C ALA A 505 -3.91 -0.33 20.72
N VAL A 506 -2.64 -0.12 20.37
CA VAL A 506 -1.90 -1.00 19.44
C VAL A 506 -0.87 -1.73 20.29
N ASP A 507 -1.01 -3.05 20.41
CA ASP A 507 -0.24 -3.88 21.32
C ASP A 507 0.49 -4.99 20.54
N GLY A 508 1.72 -5.28 20.93
CA GLY A 508 2.53 -6.27 20.23
C GLY A 508 3.12 -5.78 18.91
N LEU A 509 3.29 -4.46 18.74
CA LEU A 509 3.80 -3.84 17.52
C LEU A 509 5.33 -3.92 17.47
N PRO A 510 5.93 -4.61 16.47
CA PRO A 510 7.38 -4.67 16.33
C PRO A 510 7.95 -3.33 15.85
N TYR A 511 9.03 -2.89 16.47
CA TYR A 511 9.76 -1.67 16.06
C TYR A 511 11.20 -1.72 16.54
N HIS A 512 12.19 -1.62 15.65
CA HIS A 512 13.62 -1.59 15.98
C HIS A 512 14.08 -2.72 16.92
N GLY A 513 13.56 -3.93 16.72
CA GLY A 513 13.90 -5.09 17.54
C GLY A 513 13.22 -5.15 18.91
N HIS A 514 12.39 -4.18 19.23
CA HIS A 514 11.55 -4.11 20.42
C HIS A 514 10.06 -4.38 20.10
N ILE A 515 9.28 -4.64 21.12
CA ILE A 515 7.82 -4.73 21.03
C ILE A 515 7.21 -3.50 21.72
N LEU A 516 6.46 -2.72 20.93
CA LEU A 516 5.78 -1.54 21.44
C LEU A 516 4.33 -1.86 21.81
N THR A 517 3.85 -1.20 22.88
CA THR A 517 2.44 -0.99 23.16
C THR A 517 2.19 0.51 23.19
N ILE A 518 1.32 0.99 22.31
CA ILE A 518 0.93 2.40 22.23
C ILE A 518 -0.55 2.44 22.59
N LEU A 519 -0.90 3.09 23.68
CA LEU A 519 -2.29 3.16 24.14
C LEU A 519 -2.67 4.59 24.54
N TYR A 520 -3.94 4.91 24.34
CA TYR A 520 -4.62 6.07 24.88
C TYR A 520 -5.82 5.62 25.71
N ASP A 521 -5.98 6.21 26.88
CA ASP A 521 -7.11 5.96 27.77
C ASP A 521 -7.51 7.31 28.40
N GLU A 522 -8.64 7.85 27.99
CA GLU A 522 -9.09 9.17 28.41
C GLU A 522 -9.21 9.26 29.95
N THR A 523 -9.72 8.23 30.56
CA THR A 523 -9.97 8.17 32.01
C THR A 523 -8.88 7.47 32.79
N GLY A 524 -8.05 6.67 32.14
CA GLY A 524 -7.05 5.80 32.76
C GLY A 524 -7.62 4.54 33.40
N LYS A 525 -8.93 4.30 33.26
CA LYS A 525 -9.63 3.17 33.93
C LYS A 525 -9.70 1.93 33.02
N HIS A 526 -9.71 2.11 31.72
CA HIS A 526 -9.90 1.01 30.76
C HIS A 526 -8.70 0.06 30.79
N TYR A 527 -7.49 0.58 30.61
CA TYR A 527 -6.27 -0.24 30.64
C TYR A 527 -5.59 -0.27 32.02
N GLY A 528 -5.98 0.57 32.96
CA GLY A 528 -5.34 0.65 34.28
C GLY A 528 -3.88 1.11 34.24
N ARG A 529 -3.47 1.86 33.19
CA ARG A 529 -2.09 2.36 33.00
C ARG A 529 -1.94 3.87 33.24
N GLY A 530 -3.03 4.53 33.66
CA GLY A 530 -3.15 5.98 33.83
C GLY A 530 -3.79 6.65 32.64
N ALA A 531 -4.35 7.85 32.86
CA ALA A 531 -5.03 8.61 31.81
C ALA A 531 -4.05 9.19 30.78
N GLY A 532 -4.48 9.26 29.53
CA GLY A 532 -3.75 9.85 28.39
C GLY A 532 -3.00 8.86 27.54
N LEU A 533 -2.10 9.39 26.69
CA LEU A 533 -1.25 8.60 25.78
C LEU A 533 -0.08 7.97 26.57
N THR A 534 0.12 6.69 26.41
CA THR A 534 1.18 5.92 27.08
C THR A 534 1.91 5.04 26.08
N LEU A 535 3.24 5.03 26.17
CA LEU A 535 4.14 4.15 25.44
C LEU A 535 4.77 3.13 26.39
N LEU A 536 4.61 1.85 26.08
CA LEU A 536 5.40 0.77 26.67
C LEU A 536 6.40 0.25 25.61
N VAL A 537 7.58 -0.12 26.08
CA VAL A 537 8.60 -0.84 25.29
C VAL A 537 8.90 -2.11 26.04
N ASP A 538 8.73 -3.25 25.39
CA ASP A 538 8.88 -4.60 25.98
C ASP A 538 8.07 -4.77 27.28
N GLY A 539 6.82 -4.28 27.26
CA GLY A 539 5.89 -4.32 28.38
C GLY A 539 6.15 -3.30 29.50
N VAL A 540 7.23 -2.52 29.43
CA VAL A 540 7.62 -1.54 30.46
C VAL A 540 7.22 -0.12 30.02
N LYS A 541 6.43 0.59 30.84
CA LYS A 541 6.07 1.99 30.58
C LYS A 541 7.32 2.88 30.53
N LYS A 542 7.53 3.54 29.40
CA LYS A 542 8.70 4.40 29.12
C LYS A 542 8.35 5.88 29.07
N ALA A 543 7.20 6.22 28.51
CA ALA A 543 6.77 7.60 28.39
C ALA A 543 5.24 7.70 28.48
N SER A 544 4.73 8.85 28.92
CA SER A 544 3.30 9.14 28.87
C SER A 544 3.04 10.64 28.88
N ARG A 545 1.84 11.02 28.42
CA ARG A 545 1.30 12.39 28.47
C ARG A 545 -0.21 12.36 28.62
N LYS A 546 -0.81 13.45 29.11
CA LYS A 546 -2.23 13.51 29.41
C LYS A 546 -3.16 13.62 28.20
N ASP A 547 -2.64 14.07 27.06
CA ASP A 547 -3.39 14.32 25.82
C ASP A 547 -2.80 13.55 24.62
N LEU A 548 -3.45 13.67 23.45
CA LEU A 548 -3.02 13.11 22.17
C LEU A 548 -2.02 14.01 21.42
N GLY A 549 -1.06 14.61 22.15
CA GLY A 549 0.01 15.38 21.54
C GLY A 549 1.25 14.53 21.25
N MET A 550 2.31 15.19 20.78
CA MET A 550 3.58 14.53 20.46
C MET A 550 4.24 13.93 21.69
N LEU A 551 4.62 12.65 21.62
CA LEU A 551 5.36 11.93 22.65
C LEU A 551 6.64 11.35 22.03
N GLN A 552 7.76 11.48 22.74
CA GLN A 552 9.06 11.02 22.27
C GLN A 552 9.75 10.17 23.32
N TYR A 553 10.47 9.16 22.86
CA TYR A 553 11.32 8.30 23.71
C TYR A 553 12.54 7.81 22.92
N SER A 554 13.71 7.88 23.52
CA SER A 554 14.94 7.32 22.93
C SER A 554 15.11 5.87 23.38
N LEU A 555 15.10 4.94 22.43
CA LEU A 555 15.49 3.57 22.70
C LEU A 555 16.96 3.52 23.15
N PRO A 556 17.31 2.62 24.08
CA PRO A 556 18.71 2.38 24.39
C PRO A 556 19.50 2.05 23.12
N ALA A 557 20.73 2.51 23.02
CA ALA A 557 21.60 2.08 21.93
C ALA A 557 21.69 0.55 22.01
N GLY A 558 21.08 -0.14 21.05
CA GLY A 558 21.14 -1.59 20.97
C GLY A 558 22.61 -2.02 20.84
N ALA A 559 22.99 -3.08 21.50
CA ALA A 559 24.20 -3.79 21.14
C ALA A 559 24.00 -4.24 19.68
N LYS A 560 24.74 -3.59 18.76
CA LYS A 560 24.76 -3.94 17.33
C LYS A 560 25.31 -5.33 17.14
#